data_2f357aaaa15fc81c93c19a00a692a12e
#
_entry.id   2f357aaaa15fc81c93c19a00a692a12e
#
_cell.length_a   1.000
_cell.length_b   1.000
_cell.length_c   1.000
_cell.angle_alpha   90.00
_cell.angle_beta   90.00
_cell.angle_gamma   90.00
#
_symmetry.space_group_name_H-M   'P 1'
#
loop_
_entity.id
_entity.type
_entity.pdbx_description
1 polymer ?
#
loop_
_entity_poly.entity_id
_entity_poly.type
_entity_poly.pdbx_seq_one_letter_code
_entity_poly.pdbx_strand_id
1 'polypeptide(L)'
;MSLQTELNELMSRKGYSQTQVARAFGKSTAVVNQYLQGKYKGDVGSIDELARSFIAREADKEKSRRITPRYIPTVTSRKGSEVIRLAHLDGEINVIYGAAGLGKTMILREYASQHRDALLIEADPGYTARVVLEELCGLLGLSKRGNMHELSEACIAALRDSGRLLMVDEAENLPYRALETLRRIHDKAGIGVVLAGMPRLIINLKGKRGEYQQLFSRVGLALNIGESLPQGDISDIAVSMLPDAEKPDVGEALFRASNGNARRLFKLVRGVSRHSDISGNAVSAGAVRKFAEMLIN
;
A
#
# COMPACT_ATOMS: atom_id res chain seq x y z
N MET A 1 -34.79 1.87 -22.91
CA MET A 1 -33.41 2.06 -23.42
C MET A 1 -32.84 0.68 -23.70
N SER A 2 -32.10 0.46 -24.79
CA SER A 2 -31.51 -0.86 -25.01
C SER A 2 -30.32 -1.08 -24.04
N LEU A 3 -30.01 -2.34 -23.71
CA LEU A 3 -28.90 -2.66 -22.82
C LEU A 3 -27.53 -2.22 -23.38
N GLN A 4 -27.41 -2.25 -24.73
CA GLN A 4 -26.23 -1.75 -25.44
C GLN A 4 -26.06 -0.23 -25.25
N THR A 5 -27.18 0.52 -25.27
CA THR A 5 -27.16 1.99 -25.05
C THR A 5 -26.75 2.30 -23.63
N GLU A 6 -27.33 1.61 -22.65
CA GLU A 6 -27.01 1.78 -21.23
C GLU A 6 -25.54 1.46 -20.93
N LEU A 7 -25.01 0.38 -21.53
CA LEU A 7 -23.60 0.03 -21.39
C LEU A 7 -22.68 1.08 -22.03
N ASN A 8 -23.03 1.62 -23.22
CA ASN A 8 -22.28 2.68 -23.89
C ASN A 8 -22.25 3.98 -23.05
N GLU A 9 -23.39 4.37 -22.49
CA GLU A 9 -23.48 5.54 -21.59
C GLU A 9 -22.62 5.36 -20.35
N LEU A 10 -22.68 4.17 -19.71
CA LEU A 10 -21.84 3.83 -18.57
C LEU A 10 -20.35 3.91 -18.93
N MET A 11 -19.97 3.35 -20.09
CA MET A 11 -18.58 3.39 -20.58
C MET A 11 -18.10 4.82 -20.77
N SER A 12 -18.90 5.66 -21.44
CA SER A 12 -18.58 7.06 -21.71
C SER A 12 -18.45 7.86 -20.40
N ARG A 13 -19.38 7.68 -19.47
CA ARG A 13 -19.39 8.37 -18.17
C ARG A 13 -18.20 7.99 -17.29
N LYS A 14 -17.76 6.72 -17.35
CA LYS A 14 -16.68 6.18 -16.50
C LYS A 14 -15.32 6.18 -17.19
N GLY A 15 -15.24 6.51 -18.46
CA GLY A 15 -14.01 6.43 -19.25
C GLY A 15 -13.54 5.00 -19.50
N TYR A 16 -14.44 4.00 -19.49
CA TYR A 16 -14.07 2.62 -19.78
C TYR A 16 -13.81 2.41 -21.27
N SER A 17 -12.66 1.82 -21.58
CA SER A 17 -12.37 1.36 -22.93
C SER A 17 -13.09 0.03 -23.23
N GLN A 18 -13.34 -0.25 -24.51
CA GLN A 18 -13.89 -1.55 -24.93
C GLN A 18 -13.01 -2.73 -24.51
N THR A 19 -11.69 -2.53 -24.44
CA THR A 19 -10.74 -3.56 -23.94
C THR A 19 -10.95 -3.87 -22.46
N GLN A 20 -11.24 -2.88 -21.63
CA GLN A 20 -11.54 -3.09 -20.22
C GLN A 20 -12.85 -3.84 -20.01
N VAL A 21 -13.89 -3.49 -20.77
CA VAL A 21 -15.18 -4.20 -20.74
C VAL A 21 -15.03 -5.63 -21.27
N ALA A 22 -14.27 -5.83 -22.33
CA ALA A 22 -13.99 -7.16 -22.90
C ALA A 22 -13.30 -8.06 -21.87
N ARG A 23 -12.31 -7.55 -21.13
CA ARG A 23 -11.67 -8.27 -20.01
C ARG A 23 -12.69 -8.59 -18.91
N ALA A 24 -13.57 -7.67 -18.55
CA ALA A 24 -14.60 -7.88 -17.54
C ALA A 24 -15.61 -8.96 -17.94
N PHE A 25 -15.91 -9.09 -19.24
CA PHE A 25 -16.80 -10.09 -19.80
C PHE A 25 -16.11 -11.43 -20.09
N GLY A 26 -14.77 -11.50 -20.02
CA GLY A 26 -14.02 -12.67 -20.49
C GLY A 26 -14.19 -12.94 -21.99
N LYS A 27 -14.38 -11.87 -22.78
CA LYS A 27 -14.61 -11.91 -24.24
C LYS A 27 -13.57 -11.09 -24.97
N SER A 28 -13.48 -11.25 -26.31
CA SER A 28 -12.62 -10.40 -27.13
C SER A 28 -13.19 -9.00 -27.31
N THR A 29 -12.34 -8.03 -27.57
CA THR A 29 -12.74 -6.64 -27.87
C THR A 29 -13.65 -6.57 -29.11
N ALA A 30 -13.44 -7.45 -30.10
CA ALA A 30 -14.28 -7.53 -31.30
C ALA A 30 -15.73 -7.93 -30.96
N VAL A 31 -15.94 -8.87 -30.04
CA VAL A 31 -17.27 -9.27 -29.56
C VAL A 31 -17.97 -8.09 -28.89
N VAL A 32 -17.30 -7.39 -27.98
CA VAL A 32 -17.88 -6.22 -27.30
C VAL A 32 -18.21 -5.10 -28.31
N ASN A 33 -17.33 -4.83 -29.25
CA ASN A 33 -17.60 -3.82 -30.30
C ASN A 33 -18.82 -4.18 -31.16
N GLN A 34 -18.90 -5.44 -31.62
CA GLN A 34 -20.07 -5.91 -32.41
C GLN A 34 -21.37 -5.86 -31.60
N TYR A 35 -21.30 -6.23 -30.30
CA TYR A 35 -22.45 -6.16 -29.41
C TYR A 35 -22.94 -4.72 -29.22
N LEU A 36 -22.05 -3.77 -28.95
CA LEU A 36 -22.40 -2.35 -28.80
C LEU A 36 -22.98 -1.73 -30.08
N GLN A 37 -22.58 -2.26 -31.25
CA GLN A 37 -23.14 -1.86 -32.55
C GLN A 37 -24.44 -2.60 -32.94
N GLY A 38 -24.91 -3.54 -32.12
CA GLY A 38 -26.07 -4.39 -32.45
C GLY A 38 -25.82 -5.39 -33.59
N LYS A 39 -24.53 -5.66 -33.92
CA LYS A 39 -24.12 -6.51 -35.05
C LYS A 39 -23.63 -7.91 -34.63
N TYR A 40 -23.60 -8.17 -33.34
CA TYR A 40 -23.13 -9.48 -32.83
C TYR A 40 -24.13 -10.58 -33.18
N LYS A 41 -23.65 -11.64 -33.87
CA LYS A 41 -24.48 -12.76 -34.37
C LYS A 41 -24.38 -14.02 -33.54
N GLY A 42 -23.58 -14.01 -32.44
CA GLY A 42 -23.44 -15.14 -31.54
C GLY A 42 -24.53 -15.16 -30.45
N ASP A 43 -24.23 -15.78 -29.31
CA ASP A 43 -25.14 -15.85 -28.16
C ASP A 43 -25.26 -14.46 -27.50
N VAL A 44 -26.25 -13.69 -27.99
CA VAL A 44 -26.56 -12.33 -27.48
C VAL A 44 -27.06 -12.42 -26.04
N GLY A 45 -27.81 -13.47 -25.66
CA GLY A 45 -28.35 -13.61 -24.31
C GLY A 45 -27.27 -13.68 -23.26
N SER A 46 -26.20 -14.46 -23.52
CA SER A 46 -25.04 -14.54 -22.62
C SER A 46 -24.33 -13.19 -22.47
N ILE A 47 -24.22 -12.39 -23.54
CA ILE A 47 -23.60 -11.06 -23.43
C ILE A 47 -24.53 -10.09 -22.69
N ASP A 48 -25.83 -10.17 -22.87
CA ASP A 48 -26.82 -9.38 -22.14
C ASP A 48 -26.73 -9.61 -20.62
N GLU A 49 -26.60 -10.87 -20.16
CA GLU A 49 -26.42 -11.18 -18.75
C GLU A 49 -25.13 -10.59 -18.20
N LEU A 50 -24.02 -10.70 -18.93
CA LEU A 50 -22.74 -10.09 -18.55
C LEU A 50 -22.85 -8.56 -18.48
N ALA A 51 -23.53 -7.94 -19.43
CA ALA A 51 -23.74 -6.49 -19.45
C ALA A 51 -24.61 -6.03 -18.28
N ARG A 52 -25.74 -6.71 -18.00
CA ARG A 52 -26.59 -6.41 -16.83
C ARG A 52 -25.80 -6.53 -15.52
N SER A 53 -25.06 -7.63 -15.35
CA SER A 53 -24.22 -7.84 -14.16
C SER A 53 -23.14 -6.78 -14.02
N PHE A 54 -22.54 -6.36 -15.12
CA PHE A 54 -21.53 -5.31 -15.11
C PHE A 54 -22.14 -3.96 -14.72
N ILE A 55 -23.26 -3.56 -15.36
CA ILE A 55 -23.96 -2.31 -15.07
C ILE A 55 -24.45 -2.27 -13.63
N ALA A 56 -25.08 -3.33 -13.14
CA ALA A 56 -25.54 -3.45 -11.75
C ALA A 56 -24.38 -3.30 -10.76
N ARG A 57 -23.26 -3.98 -11.00
CA ARG A 57 -22.05 -3.87 -10.18
C ARG A 57 -21.48 -2.46 -10.14
N GLU A 58 -21.47 -1.77 -11.28
CA GLU A 58 -20.97 -0.40 -11.34
C GLU A 58 -21.94 0.59 -10.67
N ALA A 59 -23.25 0.40 -10.79
CA ALA A 59 -24.26 1.17 -10.05
C ALA A 59 -24.12 0.98 -8.53
N ASP A 60 -23.88 -0.26 -8.06
CA ASP A 60 -23.63 -0.54 -6.64
C ASP A 60 -22.33 0.12 -6.15
N LYS A 61 -21.30 0.18 -6.98
CA LYS A 61 -20.07 0.92 -6.66
C LYS A 61 -20.31 2.43 -6.58
N GLU A 62 -21.22 2.98 -7.37
CA GLU A 62 -21.56 4.41 -7.32
C GLU A 62 -22.36 4.76 -6.05
N LYS A 63 -23.30 3.91 -5.67
CA LYS A 63 -24.11 4.12 -4.46
C LYS A 63 -23.29 4.04 -3.18
N SER A 64 -22.16 3.31 -3.19
CA SER A 64 -21.31 3.19 -2.03
C SER A 64 -20.25 4.28 -2.02
N ARG A 65 -20.21 5.06 -0.92
CA ARG A 65 -19.16 6.06 -0.68
C ARG A 65 -17.78 5.41 -0.84
N ARG A 66 -16.96 5.89 -1.77
CA ARG A 66 -15.60 5.37 -1.95
C ARG A 66 -14.72 5.85 -0.81
N ILE A 67 -14.57 4.99 0.20
CA ILE A 67 -13.56 5.20 1.23
C ILE A 67 -12.25 4.62 0.71
N THR A 68 -11.29 5.51 0.42
CA THR A 68 -9.94 5.14 0.00
C THR A 68 -8.96 5.39 1.14
N PRO A 69 -7.99 4.49 1.36
CA PRO A 69 -6.91 4.76 2.31
C PRO A 69 -6.18 6.03 1.91
N ARG A 70 -5.99 6.94 2.86
CA ARG A 70 -5.16 8.12 2.71
C ARG A 70 -4.27 8.27 3.93
N TYR A 71 -3.17 8.95 3.77
CA TYR A 71 -2.31 9.30 4.90
C TYR A 71 -3.04 10.26 5.85
N ILE A 72 -2.98 9.94 7.14
CA ILE A 72 -3.49 10.78 8.21
C ILE A 72 -2.35 11.01 9.20
N PRO A 73 -2.03 12.28 9.52
CA PRO A 73 -0.95 12.62 10.42
C PRO A 73 -1.34 12.29 11.87
N THR A 74 -0.99 11.09 12.33
CA THR A 74 -1.14 10.64 13.73
C THR A 74 0.14 10.83 14.52
N VAL A 75 0.12 10.60 15.82
CA VAL A 75 1.33 10.66 16.67
C VAL A 75 2.36 9.63 16.20
N THR A 76 1.93 8.40 15.92
CA THR A 76 2.82 7.33 15.43
C THR A 76 3.38 7.65 14.05
N SER A 77 2.54 8.17 13.13
CA SER A 77 3.03 8.51 11.80
C SER A 77 4.04 9.66 11.80
N ARG A 78 3.85 10.66 12.66
CA ARG A 78 4.82 11.76 12.84
C ARG A 78 6.16 11.24 13.37
N LYS A 79 6.16 10.32 14.35
CA LYS A 79 7.39 9.68 14.83
C LYS A 79 8.09 8.90 13.71
N GLY A 80 7.33 8.16 12.90
CA GLY A 80 7.88 7.44 11.74
C GLY A 80 8.51 8.38 10.72
N SER A 81 7.82 9.48 10.36
CA SER A 81 8.34 10.49 9.45
C SER A 81 9.61 11.16 9.99
N GLU A 82 9.69 11.39 11.30
CA GLU A 82 10.89 11.97 11.93
C GLU A 82 12.09 11.02 11.85
N VAL A 83 11.89 9.71 12.08
CA VAL A 83 12.96 8.70 11.93
C VAL A 83 13.45 8.63 10.48
N ILE A 84 12.54 8.76 9.50
CA ILE A 84 12.91 8.84 8.08
C ILE A 84 13.71 10.11 7.80
N ARG A 85 13.23 11.25 8.29
CA ARG A 85 13.88 12.55 8.12
C ARG A 85 15.31 12.56 8.68
N LEU A 86 15.52 11.99 9.87
CA LEU A 86 16.85 11.88 10.47
C LEU A 86 17.78 10.99 9.62
N ALA A 87 17.31 9.84 9.14
CA ALA A 87 18.09 9.02 8.21
C ALA A 87 18.50 9.79 6.94
N HIS A 88 17.58 10.61 6.42
CA HIS A 88 17.81 11.40 5.21
C HIS A 88 18.84 12.50 5.43
N LEU A 89 18.80 13.21 6.58
CA LEU A 89 19.70 14.30 6.90
C LEU A 89 21.10 13.82 7.29
N ASP A 90 21.16 12.79 8.11
CA ASP A 90 22.41 12.35 8.73
C ASP A 90 23.11 11.26 7.91
N GLY A 91 22.46 10.77 6.82
CA GLY A 91 23.00 9.71 5.99
C GLY A 91 23.14 8.37 6.73
N GLU A 92 22.24 8.06 7.68
CA GLU A 92 22.30 6.86 8.52
C GLU A 92 21.33 5.77 8.07
N ILE A 93 21.53 4.54 8.57
CA ILE A 93 20.56 3.45 8.41
C ILE A 93 19.59 3.49 9.60
N ASN A 94 18.30 3.76 9.35
CA ASN A 94 17.26 3.71 10.36
C ASN A 94 16.23 2.61 10.06
N VAL A 95 15.58 2.10 11.10
CA VAL A 95 14.62 1.01 11.00
C VAL A 95 13.27 1.40 11.60
N ILE A 96 12.18 1.07 10.90
CA ILE A 96 10.80 1.21 11.40
C ILE A 96 10.16 -0.17 11.36
N TYR A 97 9.78 -0.71 12.53
CA TYR A 97 9.19 -2.04 12.58
C TYR A 97 7.98 -2.11 13.51
N GLY A 98 7.14 -3.11 13.30
CA GLY A 98 5.92 -3.35 14.05
C GLY A 98 4.97 -4.29 13.32
N ALA A 99 3.86 -4.64 13.94
CA ALA A 99 2.89 -5.57 13.38
C ALA A 99 2.36 -5.13 12.00
N ALA A 100 1.77 -6.07 11.25
CA ALA A 100 1.16 -5.78 9.96
C ALA A 100 -0.05 -4.85 10.10
N GLY A 101 -0.26 -3.96 9.13
CA GLY A 101 -1.47 -3.11 9.09
C GLY A 101 -1.43 -1.87 9.99
N LEU A 102 -0.27 -1.49 10.54
CA LEU A 102 -0.09 -0.30 11.37
C LEU A 102 0.31 0.97 10.59
N GLY A 103 0.32 0.93 9.26
CA GLY A 103 0.52 2.12 8.42
C GLY A 103 1.97 2.41 8.01
N LYS A 104 2.96 1.53 8.24
CA LYS A 104 4.37 1.71 7.82
C LYS A 104 4.49 2.14 6.36
N THR A 105 3.89 1.37 5.45
CA THR A 105 3.85 1.68 4.01
C THR A 105 3.29 3.08 3.72
N MET A 106 2.25 3.50 4.45
CA MET A 106 1.65 4.84 4.26
C MET A 106 2.62 5.95 4.66
N ILE A 107 3.37 5.77 5.74
CA ILE A 107 4.39 6.72 6.20
C ILE A 107 5.50 6.87 5.14
N LEU A 108 6.01 5.73 4.63
CA LEU A 108 7.05 5.74 3.58
C LEU A 108 6.57 6.40 2.29
N ARG A 109 5.37 6.05 1.82
CA ARG A 109 4.79 6.63 0.60
C ARG A 109 4.49 8.11 0.75
N GLU A 110 4.01 8.54 1.90
CA GLU A 110 3.81 9.97 2.19
C GLU A 110 5.12 10.74 2.13
N TYR A 111 6.17 10.22 2.77
CA TYR A 111 7.49 10.84 2.74
C TYR A 111 8.04 10.91 1.31
N ALA A 112 7.96 9.82 0.55
CA ALA A 112 8.39 9.79 -0.86
C ALA A 112 7.59 10.76 -1.74
N SER A 113 6.31 10.99 -1.45
CA SER A 113 5.48 11.94 -2.20
C SER A 113 5.91 13.40 -2.02
N GLN A 114 6.47 13.72 -0.86
CA GLN A 114 6.93 15.06 -0.50
C GLN A 114 8.40 15.31 -0.85
N HIS A 115 9.21 14.24 -1.02
CA HIS A 115 10.66 14.30 -1.24
C HIS A 115 11.04 13.53 -2.50
N ARG A 116 11.34 14.23 -3.59
CA ARG A 116 11.70 13.62 -4.89
C ARG A 116 13.04 12.92 -4.90
N ASP A 117 13.88 13.22 -3.94
CA ASP A 117 15.17 12.61 -3.65
C ASP A 117 15.07 11.34 -2.79
N ALA A 118 13.89 11.03 -2.26
CA ALA A 118 13.61 9.79 -1.55
C ALA A 118 13.15 8.69 -2.53
N LEU A 119 13.94 7.63 -2.63
CA LEU A 119 13.69 6.45 -3.45
C LEU A 119 12.98 5.40 -2.59
N LEU A 120 11.89 4.82 -3.09
CA LEU A 120 11.13 3.79 -2.38
C LEU A 120 11.10 2.49 -3.19
N ILE A 121 11.53 1.40 -2.55
CA ILE A 121 11.42 0.02 -3.02
C ILE A 121 10.47 -0.73 -2.09
N GLU A 122 9.58 -1.55 -2.64
CA GLU A 122 8.69 -2.46 -1.91
C GLU A 122 9.16 -3.89 -2.17
N ALA A 123 9.79 -4.51 -1.19
CA ALA A 123 10.37 -5.84 -1.34
C ALA A 123 9.30 -6.94 -1.22
N ASP A 124 9.43 -8.00 -2.00
CA ASP A 124 8.62 -9.20 -1.90
C ASP A 124 9.46 -10.46 -1.62
N PRO A 125 8.87 -11.63 -1.32
CA PRO A 125 9.61 -12.85 -1.03
C PRO A 125 10.51 -13.36 -2.18
N GLY A 126 10.32 -12.89 -3.41
CA GLY A 126 11.16 -13.23 -4.58
C GLY A 126 12.41 -12.35 -4.70
N TYR A 127 12.57 -11.35 -3.87
CA TYR A 127 13.70 -10.43 -3.94
C TYR A 127 15.03 -11.10 -3.61
N THR A 128 15.99 -10.85 -4.48
CA THR A 128 17.41 -11.19 -4.29
C THR A 128 18.25 -9.91 -4.27
N ALA A 129 19.53 -10.00 -3.92
CA ALA A 129 20.45 -8.86 -4.03
C ALA A 129 20.49 -8.28 -5.44
N ARG A 130 20.37 -9.13 -6.47
CA ARG A 130 20.33 -8.70 -7.88
C ARG A 130 19.06 -7.90 -8.18
N VAL A 131 17.90 -8.38 -7.76
CA VAL A 131 16.62 -7.69 -7.99
C VAL A 131 16.62 -6.31 -7.33
N VAL A 132 17.12 -6.20 -6.09
CA VAL A 132 17.29 -4.91 -5.41
C VAL A 132 18.12 -3.93 -6.23
N LEU A 133 19.25 -4.38 -6.79
CA LEU A 133 20.12 -3.55 -7.63
C LEU A 133 19.43 -3.15 -8.95
N GLU A 134 18.71 -4.08 -9.59
CA GLU A 134 17.97 -3.81 -10.82
C GLU A 134 16.82 -2.80 -10.60
N GLU A 135 16.10 -2.91 -9.47
CA GLU A 135 15.07 -1.93 -9.07
C GLU A 135 15.71 -0.55 -8.82
N LEU A 136 16.80 -0.52 -8.05
CA LEU A 136 17.51 0.72 -7.76
C LEU A 136 18.07 1.38 -9.02
N CYS A 137 18.67 0.61 -9.94
CA CYS A 137 19.07 1.11 -11.26
C CYS A 137 17.90 1.72 -12.02
N GLY A 138 16.71 1.07 -11.97
CA GLY A 138 15.49 1.59 -12.59
C GLY A 138 15.08 2.95 -12.03
N LEU A 139 15.06 3.08 -10.70
CA LEU A 139 14.74 4.34 -10.01
C LEU A 139 15.76 5.45 -10.29
N LEU A 140 17.01 5.09 -10.53
CA LEU A 140 18.09 6.02 -10.86
C LEU A 140 18.20 6.32 -12.37
N GLY A 141 17.39 5.70 -13.22
CA GLY A 141 17.48 5.85 -14.67
C GLY A 141 18.71 5.19 -15.29
N LEU A 142 19.32 4.21 -14.60
CA LEU A 142 20.51 3.48 -15.04
C LEU A 142 20.17 2.20 -15.81
N SER A 143 21.15 1.67 -16.55
CA SER A 143 21.02 0.36 -17.20
C SER A 143 20.88 -0.76 -16.15
N LYS A 144 19.92 -1.67 -16.36
CA LYS A 144 19.75 -2.90 -15.57
C LYS A 144 20.62 -4.07 -16.08
N ARG A 145 21.48 -3.81 -17.09
CA ARG A 145 22.37 -4.82 -17.70
C ARG A 145 23.73 -4.81 -17.00
N GLY A 146 24.31 -5.99 -16.80
CA GLY A 146 25.61 -6.17 -16.17
C GLY A 146 25.59 -7.24 -15.08
N ASN A 147 26.75 -7.53 -14.52
CA ASN A 147 26.87 -8.39 -13.35
C ASN A 147 26.56 -7.61 -12.06
N MET A 148 26.44 -8.32 -10.93
CA MET A 148 26.07 -7.69 -9.66
C MET A 148 27.07 -6.60 -9.20
N HIS A 149 28.35 -6.78 -9.49
CA HIS A 149 29.39 -5.81 -9.12
C HIS A 149 29.21 -4.52 -9.94
N GLU A 150 29.03 -4.64 -11.25
CA GLU A 150 28.81 -3.50 -12.15
C GLU A 150 27.55 -2.71 -11.77
N LEU A 151 26.44 -3.40 -11.50
CA LEU A 151 25.20 -2.75 -11.04
C LEU A 151 25.40 -2.03 -9.70
N SER A 152 26.09 -2.67 -8.75
CA SER A 152 26.38 -2.08 -7.44
C SER A 152 27.25 -0.83 -7.55
N GLU A 153 28.33 -0.88 -8.33
CA GLU A 153 29.21 0.28 -8.51
C GLU A 153 28.52 1.41 -9.28
N ALA A 154 27.67 1.09 -10.27
CA ALA A 154 26.86 2.10 -10.97
C ALA A 154 25.87 2.81 -10.01
N CYS A 155 25.18 2.05 -9.15
CA CYS A 155 24.30 2.62 -8.12
C CYS A 155 25.08 3.50 -7.13
N ILE A 156 26.23 3.02 -6.64
CA ILE A 156 27.09 3.77 -5.72
C ILE A 156 27.56 5.08 -6.35
N ALA A 157 28.01 5.03 -7.60
CA ALA A 157 28.48 6.22 -8.32
C ALA A 157 27.36 7.26 -8.51
N ALA A 158 26.13 6.82 -8.82
CA ALA A 158 25.00 7.71 -9.03
C ALA A 158 24.41 8.27 -7.71
N LEU A 159 24.64 7.59 -6.59
CA LEU A 159 24.12 7.99 -5.28
C LEU A 159 25.14 8.82 -4.47
N ARG A 160 26.43 8.72 -4.79
CA ARG A 160 27.49 9.44 -4.05
C ARG A 160 27.24 10.93 -4.06
N ASP A 161 27.33 11.54 -2.90
CA ASP A 161 27.15 12.98 -2.68
C ASP A 161 25.81 13.54 -3.22
N SER A 162 24.82 12.66 -3.44
CA SER A 162 23.53 13.05 -4.00
C SER A 162 22.53 13.58 -2.96
N GLY A 163 22.79 13.37 -1.67
CA GLY A 163 21.86 13.66 -0.59
C GLY A 163 20.58 12.85 -0.63
N ARG A 164 20.51 11.76 -1.42
CA ARG A 164 19.30 10.95 -1.56
C ARG A 164 19.09 10.00 -0.39
N LEU A 165 17.83 9.64 -0.20
CA LEU A 165 17.40 8.62 0.74
C LEU A 165 16.92 7.37 -0.02
N LEU A 166 17.31 6.19 0.45
CA LEU A 166 16.75 4.93 -0.01
C LEU A 166 15.85 4.33 1.08
N MET A 167 14.59 4.13 0.77
CA MET A 167 13.62 3.48 1.66
C MET A 167 13.23 2.12 1.10
N VAL A 168 13.18 1.10 1.96
CA VAL A 168 12.75 -0.26 1.58
C VAL A 168 11.61 -0.68 2.49
N ASP A 169 10.44 -0.88 1.92
CA ASP A 169 9.28 -1.44 2.60
C ASP A 169 9.30 -2.98 2.52
N GLU A 170 8.65 -3.64 3.48
CA GLU A 170 8.64 -5.10 3.65
C GLU A 170 10.06 -5.72 3.67
N ALA A 171 11.02 -4.98 4.23
CA ALA A 171 12.44 -5.34 4.22
C ALA A 171 12.75 -6.66 4.94
N GLU A 172 11.83 -7.20 5.75
CA GLU A 172 11.93 -8.56 6.31
C GLU A 172 11.93 -9.66 5.25
N ASN A 173 11.53 -9.37 4.01
CA ASN A 173 11.57 -10.31 2.89
C ASN A 173 12.95 -10.37 2.23
N LEU A 174 13.83 -9.41 2.51
CA LEU A 174 15.16 -9.39 1.94
C LEU A 174 16.06 -10.46 2.53
N PRO A 175 16.75 -11.26 1.70
CA PRO A 175 17.80 -12.16 2.18
C PRO A 175 19.01 -11.36 2.67
N TYR A 176 19.84 -11.97 3.53
CA TYR A 176 21.04 -11.34 4.08
C TYR A 176 21.92 -10.66 3.02
N ARG A 177 22.14 -11.33 1.87
CA ARG A 177 22.94 -10.76 0.78
C ARG A 177 22.39 -9.45 0.24
N ALA A 178 21.06 -9.30 0.21
CA ALA A 178 20.43 -8.06 -0.22
C ALA A 178 20.60 -6.95 0.83
N LEU A 179 20.40 -7.26 2.10
CA LEU A 179 20.64 -6.33 3.21
C LEU A 179 22.11 -5.88 3.26
N GLU A 180 23.05 -6.79 3.05
CA GLU A 180 24.49 -6.48 2.98
C GLU A 180 24.84 -5.63 1.75
N THR A 181 24.14 -5.84 0.63
CA THR A 181 24.30 -4.98 -0.56
C THR A 181 23.83 -3.56 -0.28
N LEU A 182 22.69 -3.38 0.42
CA LEU A 182 22.20 -2.07 0.83
C LEU A 182 23.17 -1.37 1.79
N ARG A 183 23.70 -2.10 2.79
CA ARG A 183 24.73 -1.59 3.70
C ARG A 183 25.97 -1.10 2.92
N ARG A 184 26.44 -1.90 1.97
CA ARG A 184 27.60 -1.52 1.13
C ARG A 184 27.34 -0.24 0.33
N ILE A 185 26.13 -0.10 -0.23
CA ILE A 185 25.73 1.12 -0.96
C ILE A 185 25.73 2.31 0.00
N HIS A 186 25.10 2.18 1.18
CA HIS A 186 25.12 3.18 2.23
C HIS A 186 26.55 3.60 2.60
N ASP A 187 27.43 2.64 2.98
CA ASP A 187 28.79 2.92 3.42
C ASP A 187 29.64 3.63 2.33
N LYS A 188 29.44 3.30 1.04
CA LYS A 188 30.24 3.84 -0.05
C LYS A 188 29.67 5.10 -0.69
N ALA A 189 28.36 5.28 -0.68
CA ALA A 189 27.72 6.42 -1.30
C ALA A 189 27.39 7.53 -0.29
N GLY A 190 27.40 7.23 1.02
CA GLY A 190 27.10 8.20 2.08
C GLY A 190 25.64 8.62 2.09
N ILE A 191 24.71 7.75 1.69
CA ILE A 191 23.27 8.06 1.65
C ILE A 191 22.55 7.47 2.86
N GLY A 192 21.42 8.08 3.24
CA GLY A 192 20.51 7.51 4.23
C GLY A 192 19.79 6.27 3.69
N VAL A 193 19.52 5.31 4.58
CA VAL A 193 18.71 4.13 4.27
C VAL A 193 17.66 3.93 5.36
N VAL A 194 16.40 3.72 4.98
CA VAL A 194 15.33 3.32 5.90
C VAL A 194 14.81 1.94 5.54
N LEU A 195 14.86 1.03 6.50
CA LEU A 195 14.29 -0.31 6.37
C LEU A 195 13.00 -0.37 7.19
N ALA A 196 11.88 -0.61 6.53
CA ALA A 196 10.60 -0.77 7.21
C ALA A 196 10.08 -2.21 7.06
N GLY A 197 9.49 -2.75 8.14
CA GLY A 197 9.00 -4.12 8.07
C GLY A 197 8.34 -4.64 9.34
N MET A 198 8.10 -5.94 9.38
CA MET A 198 7.61 -6.66 10.55
C MET A 198 8.73 -6.88 11.59
N PRO A 199 8.40 -7.26 12.84
CA PRO A 199 9.41 -7.50 13.90
C PRO A 199 10.52 -8.48 13.50
N ARG A 200 10.23 -9.42 12.57
CA ARG A 200 11.22 -10.34 12.00
C ARG A 200 12.39 -9.61 11.33
N LEU A 201 12.20 -8.37 10.86
CA LEU A 201 13.27 -7.56 10.27
C LEU A 201 14.44 -7.37 11.23
N ILE A 202 14.17 -7.10 12.51
CA ILE A 202 15.22 -6.94 13.55
C ILE A 202 16.01 -8.25 13.73
N ILE A 203 15.33 -9.40 13.66
CA ILE A 203 15.99 -10.71 13.74
C ILE A 203 16.88 -10.93 12.51
N ASN A 204 16.39 -10.55 11.32
CA ASN A 204 17.17 -10.67 10.09
C ASN A 204 18.41 -9.77 10.08
N LEU A 205 18.32 -8.56 10.68
CA LEU A 205 19.43 -7.62 10.78
C LEU A 205 20.50 -8.07 11.78
N LYS A 206 20.09 -8.71 12.87
CA LYS A 206 21.03 -9.24 13.90
C LYS A 206 21.63 -10.59 13.53
N GLY A 207 20.92 -11.37 12.70
CA GLY A 207 21.16 -12.80 12.57
C GLY A 207 20.61 -13.60 13.76
N LYS A 208 20.26 -14.86 13.54
CA LYS A 208 19.68 -15.74 14.58
C LYS A 208 20.61 -15.95 15.78
N ARG A 209 21.92 -15.87 15.58
CA ARG A 209 22.97 -16.04 16.59
C ARG A 209 23.83 -14.77 16.75
N GLY A 210 23.39 -13.63 16.23
CA GLY A 210 24.15 -12.39 16.25
C GLY A 210 25.30 -12.34 15.24
N GLU A 211 25.27 -13.22 14.20
CA GLU A 211 26.32 -13.32 13.20
C GLU A 211 26.42 -12.09 12.26
N TYR A 212 25.39 -11.25 12.23
CA TYR A 212 25.33 -10.07 11.35
C TYR A 212 25.61 -8.75 12.08
N GLN A 213 26.52 -8.76 13.05
CA GLN A 213 26.86 -7.59 13.86
C GLN A 213 27.30 -6.38 13.03
N GLN A 214 28.01 -6.60 11.92
CA GLN A 214 28.45 -5.52 11.02
C GLN A 214 27.26 -4.76 10.39
N LEU A 215 26.22 -5.49 10.00
CA LEU A 215 25.01 -4.89 9.46
C LEU A 215 24.23 -4.14 10.56
N PHE A 216 24.02 -4.82 11.70
CA PHE A 216 23.26 -4.25 12.81
C PHE A 216 23.92 -3.04 13.45
N SER A 217 25.26 -2.99 13.51
CA SER A 217 26.03 -1.85 14.06
C SER A 217 25.90 -0.56 13.25
N ARG A 218 25.40 -0.63 12.00
CA ARG A 218 25.12 0.54 11.17
C ARG A 218 23.73 1.13 11.39
N VAL A 219 22.88 0.46 12.19
CA VAL A 219 21.55 0.98 12.51
C VAL A 219 21.67 2.06 13.58
N GLY A 220 21.35 3.31 13.20
CA GLY A 220 21.33 4.45 14.11
C GLY A 220 20.08 4.43 14.99
N LEU A 221 18.91 4.48 14.39
CA LEU A 221 17.63 4.49 15.09
C LEU A 221 16.75 3.30 14.70
N ALA A 222 16.06 2.72 15.68
CA ALA A 222 15.09 1.65 15.46
C ALA A 222 13.77 2.00 16.17
N LEU A 223 12.77 2.43 15.38
CA LEU A 223 11.43 2.73 15.89
C LEU A 223 10.57 1.48 15.91
N ASN A 224 10.18 1.04 17.08
CA ASN A 224 9.15 0.02 17.26
C ASN A 224 7.77 0.69 17.34
N ILE A 225 6.91 0.46 16.33
CA ILE A 225 5.52 0.92 16.34
C ILE A 225 4.66 0.06 17.29
N GLY A 226 5.09 -1.17 17.61
CA GLY A 226 4.38 -2.11 18.48
C GLY A 226 3.47 -3.07 17.72
N GLU A 227 2.54 -3.65 18.49
CA GLU A 227 1.56 -4.63 17.97
C GLU A 227 0.23 -3.97 17.57
N SER A 228 -0.04 -2.77 18.08
CA SER A 228 -1.27 -2.00 17.82
C SER A 228 -0.99 -0.49 17.91
N LEU A 229 -1.79 0.29 17.19
CA LEU A 229 -1.78 1.76 17.30
C LEU A 229 -2.51 2.21 18.56
N PRO A 230 -2.09 3.33 19.16
CA PRO A 230 -2.80 3.97 20.26
C PRO A 230 -4.25 4.34 19.89
N GLN A 231 -5.12 4.41 20.87
CA GLN A 231 -6.53 4.79 20.66
C GLN A 231 -6.67 6.13 19.95
N GLY A 232 -5.86 7.13 20.32
CA GLY A 232 -5.89 8.45 19.67
C GLY A 232 -5.58 8.37 18.16
N ASP A 233 -4.58 7.59 17.75
CA ASP A 233 -4.25 7.41 16.33
C ASP A 233 -5.39 6.73 15.56
N ILE A 234 -6.01 5.70 16.15
CA ILE A 234 -7.18 5.01 15.56
C ILE A 234 -8.38 5.97 15.46
N SER A 235 -8.59 6.81 16.47
CA SER A 235 -9.66 7.82 16.47
C SER A 235 -9.44 8.84 15.35
N ASP A 236 -8.24 9.41 15.23
CA ASP A 236 -7.90 10.37 14.18
C ASP A 236 -8.15 9.78 12.78
N ILE A 237 -7.70 8.52 12.57
CA ILE A 237 -7.92 7.81 11.30
C ILE A 237 -9.42 7.56 11.07
N ALA A 238 -10.16 7.10 12.08
CA ALA A 238 -11.58 6.80 11.97
C ALA A 238 -12.40 8.04 11.61
N VAL A 239 -12.23 9.13 12.35
CA VAL A 239 -12.93 10.41 12.13
C VAL A 239 -12.65 10.97 10.73
N SER A 240 -11.40 10.87 10.27
CA SER A 240 -11.02 11.33 8.92
C SER A 240 -11.75 10.61 7.79
N MET A 241 -12.20 9.37 8.02
CA MET A 241 -12.89 8.54 7.03
C MET A 241 -14.40 8.50 7.23
N LEU A 242 -14.87 8.61 8.47
CA LEU A 242 -16.24 8.47 8.87
C LEU A 242 -16.59 9.51 9.96
N PRO A 243 -17.29 10.60 9.62
CA PRO A 243 -17.66 11.62 10.60
C PRO A 243 -18.45 11.07 11.80
N ASP A 244 -19.28 10.03 11.60
CA ASP A 244 -19.98 9.36 12.71
C ASP A 244 -19.05 8.78 13.78
N ALA A 245 -17.76 8.58 13.49
CA ALA A 245 -16.75 8.11 14.46
C ALA A 245 -16.45 9.15 15.56
N GLU A 246 -16.86 10.41 15.41
CA GLU A 246 -16.83 11.42 16.49
C GLU A 246 -17.79 11.08 17.64
N LYS A 247 -18.85 10.29 17.38
CA LYS A 247 -19.75 9.81 18.42
C LYS A 247 -18.99 8.82 19.32
N PRO A 248 -18.94 9.03 20.66
CA PRO A 248 -18.12 8.23 21.57
C PRO A 248 -18.38 6.73 21.48
N ASP A 249 -19.64 6.32 21.34
CA ASP A 249 -20.07 4.93 21.25
C ASP A 249 -19.61 4.25 19.93
N VAL A 250 -19.62 4.99 18.81
CA VAL A 250 -19.15 4.51 17.51
C VAL A 250 -17.63 4.46 17.48
N GLY A 251 -16.95 5.52 17.95
CA GLY A 251 -15.50 5.60 18.03
C GLY A 251 -14.91 4.49 18.90
N GLU A 252 -15.50 4.26 20.09
CA GLU A 252 -15.06 3.17 20.97
C GLU A 252 -15.31 1.78 20.34
N ALA A 253 -16.44 1.58 19.68
CA ALA A 253 -16.73 0.33 18.99
C ALA A 253 -15.74 0.06 17.85
N LEU A 254 -15.38 1.09 17.07
CA LEU A 254 -14.38 1.00 16.00
C LEU A 254 -12.98 0.68 16.56
N PHE A 255 -12.57 1.34 17.65
CA PHE A 255 -11.28 1.07 18.28
C PHE A 255 -11.21 -0.38 18.77
N ARG A 256 -12.18 -0.84 19.55
CA ARG A 256 -12.24 -2.22 20.06
C ARG A 256 -12.26 -3.24 18.92
N ALA A 257 -13.10 -3.01 17.91
CA ALA A 257 -13.24 -3.93 16.79
C ALA A 257 -12.01 -3.96 15.88
N SER A 258 -11.28 -2.86 15.75
CA SER A 258 -10.02 -2.80 14.96
C SER A 258 -8.83 -3.41 15.69
N ASN A 259 -8.91 -3.53 17.03
CA ASN A 259 -7.79 -3.95 17.89
C ASN A 259 -6.51 -3.12 17.62
N GLY A 260 -6.66 -1.82 17.44
CA GLY A 260 -5.55 -0.91 17.13
C GLY A 260 -4.90 -1.13 15.75
N ASN A 261 -5.54 -1.86 14.84
CA ASN A 261 -5.02 -2.15 13.51
C ASN A 261 -5.69 -1.27 12.45
N ALA A 262 -4.92 -0.37 11.81
CA ALA A 262 -5.45 0.58 10.83
C ALA A 262 -6.03 -0.10 9.58
N ARG A 263 -5.46 -1.23 9.12
CA ARG A 263 -6.01 -2.00 7.98
C ARG A 263 -7.36 -2.62 8.32
N ARG A 264 -7.51 -3.13 9.55
CA ARG A 264 -8.77 -3.68 10.05
C ARG A 264 -9.80 -2.57 10.24
N LEU A 265 -9.41 -1.42 10.82
CA LEU A 265 -10.23 -0.23 10.92
C LEU A 265 -10.77 0.20 9.56
N PHE A 266 -9.90 0.27 8.54
CA PHE A 266 -10.31 0.63 7.18
C PHE A 266 -11.38 -0.32 6.62
N LYS A 267 -11.24 -1.64 6.84
CA LYS A 267 -12.25 -2.62 6.42
C LYS A 267 -13.58 -2.42 7.14
N LEU A 268 -13.56 -2.15 8.46
CA LEU A 268 -14.74 -1.87 9.27
C LEU A 268 -15.47 -0.61 8.78
N VAL A 269 -14.75 0.51 8.70
CA VAL A 269 -15.30 1.80 8.26
C VAL A 269 -15.92 1.67 6.87
N ARG A 270 -15.24 1.02 5.94
CA ARG A 270 -15.77 0.77 4.58
C ARG A 270 -17.05 -0.08 4.61
N GLY A 271 -17.10 -1.11 5.46
CA GLY A 271 -18.26 -2.00 5.61
C GLY A 271 -19.47 -1.29 6.18
N VAL A 272 -19.29 -0.60 7.30
CA VAL A 272 -20.39 0.11 7.99
C VAL A 272 -20.90 1.31 7.20
N SER A 273 -20.00 2.05 6.52
CA SER A 273 -20.40 3.15 5.65
C SER A 273 -21.25 2.65 4.48
N ARG A 274 -20.83 1.56 3.82
CA ARG A 274 -21.62 0.95 2.75
C ARG A 274 -22.99 0.48 3.21
N HIS A 275 -23.08 -0.11 4.40
CA HIS A 275 -24.35 -0.52 4.99
C HIS A 275 -25.24 0.69 5.27
N SER A 276 -24.69 1.76 5.83
CA SER A 276 -25.38 3.04 6.05
C SER A 276 -25.94 3.62 4.75
N ASP A 277 -25.13 3.67 3.69
CA ASP A 277 -25.53 4.20 2.38
C ASP A 277 -26.69 3.39 1.75
N ILE A 278 -26.70 2.06 1.96
CA ILE A 278 -27.76 1.18 1.43
C ILE A 278 -29.04 1.24 2.27
N SER A 279 -28.91 1.24 3.60
CA SER A 279 -30.06 1.19 4.53
C SER A 279 -30.69 2.55 4.80
N GLY A 280 -29.99 3.65 4.47
CA GLY A 280 -30.37 5.02 4.82
C GLY A 280 -30.25 5.34 6.31
N ASN A 281 -29.72 4.42 7.13
CA ASN A 281 -29.56 4.60 8.55
C ASN A 281 -28.16 5.13 8.90
N ALA A 282 -28.07 5.99 9.92
CA ALA A 282 -26.78 6.44 10.44
C ALA A 282 -25.95 5.27 10.99
N VAL A 283 -24.62 5.42 10.93
CA VAL A 283 -23.73 4.42 11.50
C VAL A 283 -23.91 4.35 13.02
N SER A 284 -24.02 3.14 13.55
CA SER A 284 -24.18 2.86 14.97
C SER A 284 -23.14 1.87 15.49
N ALA A 285 -22.87 1.90 16.79
CA ALA A 285 -22.01 0.92 17.45
C ALA A 285 -22.47 -0.54 17.25
N GLY A 286 -23.79 -0.76 17.13
CA GLY A 286 -24.35 -2.07 16.81
C GLY A 286 -23.98 -2.56 15.42
N ALA A 287 -24.02 -1.67 14.41
CA ALA A 287 -23.58 -2.00 13.05
C ALA A 287 -22.08 -2.33 13.03
N VAL A 288 -21.25 -1.55 13.73
CA VAL A 288 -19.80 -1.81 13.83
C VAL A 288 -19.55 -3.20 14.41
N ARG A 289 -20.21 -3.58 15.50
CA ARG A 289 -20.06 -4.90 16.13
C ARG A 289 -20.43 -6.04 15.18
N LYS A 290 -21.57 -5.93 14.49
CA LYS A 290 -21.99 -6.94 13.49
C LYS A 290 -20.97 -7.12 12.37
N PHE A 291 -20.40 -6.02 11.86
CA PHE A 291 -19.34 -6.10 10.85
C PHE A 291 -18.04 -6.69 11.39
N ALA A 292 -17.73 -6.43 12.67
CA ALA A 292 -16.54 -6.98 13.31
C ALA A 292 -16.57 -8.52 13.39
N GLU A 293 -17.76 -9.11 13.65
CA GLU A 293 -17.96 -10.56 13.68
C GLU A 293 -17.69 -11.25 12.32
N MET A 294 -17.87 -10.51 11.22
CA MET A 294 -17.61 -11.01 9.87
C MET A 294 -16.14 -10.88 9.42
N LEU A 295 -15.33 -10.14 10.16
CA LEU A 295 -13.91 -9.98 9.85
C LEU A 295 -13.11 -11.14 10.44
N ILE A 296 -12.31 -11.78 9.58
CA ILE A 296 -11.32 -12.77 10.02
C ILE A 296 -10.32 -12.08 10.94
N ASN A 297 -10.06 -12.70 12.08
CA ASN A 297 -9.11 -12.22 13.09
C ASN A 297 -7.66 -12.40 12.63
#